data_d49b998f62c45fe0ae869825a9f6963b
#
_entry.id   d49b998f62c45fe0ae869825a9f6963b
#
_cell.length_a   1.000
_cell.length_b   1.000
_cell.length_c   1.000
_cell.angle_alpha   90.00
_cell.angle_beta   90.00
_cell.angle_gamma   90.00
#
_symmetry.space_group_name_H-M   'P 1'
#
loop_
_entity.id
_entity.type
_entity.pdbx_description
1 polymer ?
#
loop_
_entity_poly.entity_id
_entity_poly.type
_entity_poly.pdbx_seq_one_letter_code
_entity_poly.pdbx_strand_id
1 'polypeptide(L)'
;MRILASATLALTLSTGALACPSADASASAYQTAAAEVAAAAGTKVTLQISGMSCGSCSDKVTAELKKINGVKAVAVDHATGVAQIAFDSAVTKADALVAAVKQAGYAAKLAKS
;
A
#
# COMPACT_ATOMS: atom_id res chain seq x y z
N MET A 1 -34.18 49.17 18.75
CA MET A 1 -35.38 48.86 17.97
C MET A 1 -35.06 47.71 17.04
N ARG A 2 -35.47 46.53 17.44
CA ARG A 2 -35.91 45.38 16.62
C ARG A 2 -35.00 45.04 15.44
N ILE A 3 -34.47 43.86 15.30
CA ILE A 3 -35.19 42.62 14.96
C ILE A 3 -34.28 41.40 15.16
N LEU A 4 -34.76 40.51 15.88
CA LEU A 4 -34.61 39.06 15.85
C LEU A 4 -34.44 38.49 14.46
N ALA A 5 -33.41 37.69 14.26
CA ALA A 5 -33.43 36.67 13.25
C ALA A 5 -32.75 35.42 13.80
N SER A 6 -33.58 34.49 14.19
CA SER A 6 -33.24 33.14 14.55
C SER A 6 -32.74 32.41 13.31
N ALA A 7 -31.51 32.01 13.28
CA ALA A 7 -31.01 31.05 12.30
C ALA A 7 -30.91 29.70 12.99
N THR A 8 -31.86 28.87 12.78
CA THR A 8 -31.87 27.45 13.16
C THR A 8 -30.85 26.73 12.31
N LEU A 9 -29.73 26.43 12.90
CA LEU A 9 -28.71 25.55 12.32
C LEU A 9 -29.21 24.10 12.42
N ALA A 10 -29.75 23.59 11.37
CA ALA A 10 -30.08 22.19 11.23
C ALA A 10 -28.80 21.40 11.01
N LEU A 11 -28.30 20.83 12.09
CA LEU A 11 -27.20 19.88 12.05
C LEU A 11 -27.75 18.52 11.58
N THR A 12 -27.69 18.28 10.28
CA THR A 12 -27.95 16.97 9.73
C THR A 12 -26.74 16.08 9.99
N LEU A 13 -26.81 15.29 11.05
CA LEU A 13 -25.92 14.16 11.22
C LEU A 13 -26.20 13.16 10.09
N SER A 14 -25.43 13.20 9.05
CA SER A 14 -25.35 12.12 8.11
C SER A 14 -24.63 10.96 8.79
N THR A 15 -25.37 10.05 9.34
CA THR A 15 -24.88 8.77 9.82
C THR A 15 -24.44 7.98 8.60
N GLY A 16 -23.19 8.09 8.23
CA GLY A 16 -22.59 7.25 7.22
C GLY A 16 -22.73 5.79 7.64
N ALA A 17 -23.50 5.05 6.87
CA ALA A 17 -23.66 3.63 7.05
C ALA A 17 -22.27 2.97 7.07
N LEU A 18 -21.94 2.36 8.17
CA LEU A 18 -20.84 1.42 8.27
C LEU A 18 -21.21 0.20 7.42
N ALA A 19 -20.86 0.25 6.15
CA ALA A 19 -20.76 -0.96 5.38
C ALA A 19 -19.59 -1.76 5.96
N CYS A 20 -19.89 -2.80 6.70
CA CYS A 20 -18.91 -3.80 7.07
C CYS A 20 -18.48 -4.53 5.81
N PRO A 21 -17.26 -4.40 5.32
CA PRO A 21 -16.75 -5.33 4.34
C PRO A 21 -16.35 -6.60 5.09
N SER A 22 -17.27 -7.50 5.15
CA SER A 22 -16.93 -8.89 5.43
C SER A 22 -16.36 -9.45 4.14
N ALA A 23 -15.07 -9.43 3.99
CA ALA A 23 -14.33 -10.34 3.12
C ALA A 23 -12.84 -9.99 3.12
N ASP A 24 -12.07 -10.96 3.47
CA ASP A 24 -10.63 -11.04 3.25
C ASP A 24 -9.79 -9.92 3.89
N ALA A 25 -9.38 -10.17 5.12
CA ALA A 25 -8.40 -9.37 5.83
C ALA A 25 -7.13 -9.12 4.99
N SER A 26 -6.79 -10.02 4.09
CA SER A 26 -5.67 -9.91 3.16
C SER A 26 -5.87 -8.82 2.11
N ALA A 27 -7.03 -8.74 1.49
CA ALA A 27 -7.35 -7.72 0.50
C ALA A 27 -7.40 -6.32 1.12
N SER A 28 -7.95 -6.21 2.34
CA SER A 28 -7.99 -4.96 3.08
C SER A 28 -6.60 -4.46 3.45
N ALA A 29 -5.71 -5.34 3.88
CA ALA A 29 -4.33 -4.99 4.21
C ALA A 29 -3.56 -4.48 2.99
N TYR A 30 -3.75 -5.13 1.84
CA TYR A 30 -3.15 -4.68 0.58
C TYR A 30 -3.65 -3.30 0.15
N GLN A 31 -4.95 -3.06 0.22
CA GLN A 31 -5.54 -1.78 -0.14
C GLN A 31 -5.02 -0.63 0.72
N THR A 32 -4.89 -0.84 2.02
CA THR A 32 -4.31 0.13 2.94
C THR A 32 -2.86 0.40 2.60
N ALA A 33 -2.06 -0.63 2.40
CA ALA A 33 -0.66 -0.50 2.01
C ALA A 33 -0.48 0.16 0.64
N ALA A 34 -1.34 -0.17 -0.33
CA ALA A 34 -1.32 0.47 -1.65
C ALA A 34 -1.66 1.96 -1.57
N ALA A 35 -2.57 2.36 -0.69
CA ALA A 35 -2.87 3.76 -0.43
C ALA A 35 -1.67 4.50 0.19
N GLU A 36 -0.94 3.87 1.10
CA GLU A 36 0.30 4.42 1.66
C GLU A 36 1.37 4.60 0.58
N VAL A 37 1.54 3.64 -0.31
CA VAL A 37 2.44 3.75 -1.47
C VAL A 37 2.02 4.90 -2.38
N ALA A 38 0.73 5.05 -2.65
CA ALA A 38 0.22 6.12 -3.48
C ALA A 38 0.45 7.51 -2.86
N ALA A 39 0.34 7.62 -1.54
CA ALA A 39 0.56 8.86 -0.79
C ALA A 39 2.04 9.17 -0.53
N ALA A 40 2.91 8.16 -0.57
CA ALA A 40 4.34 8.34 -0.30
C ALA A 40 5.01 9.19 -1.38
N ALA A 41 5.89 10.10 -0.94
CA ALA A 41 6.74 10.86 -1.85
C ALA A 41 7.89 9.98 -2.38
N GLY A 42 8.32 10.21 -3.61
CA GLY A 42 9.43 9.49 -4.24
C GLY A 42 9.02 8.71 -5.48
N THR A 43 9.93 7.87 -5.93
CA THR A 43 9.72 7.02 -7.10
C THR A 43 8.88 5.81 -6.73
N LYS A 44 7.88 5.50 -7.54
CA LYS A 44 7.04 4.32 -7.38
C LYS A 44 7.40 3.30 -8.42
N VAL A 45 7.48 2.05 -8.02
CA VAL A 45 7.76 0.93 -8.91
C VAL A 45 6.82 -0.22 -8.61
N THR A 46 6.42 -0.92 -9.66
CA THR A 46 5.66 -2.15 -9.55
C THR A 46 6.55 -3.32 -9.89
N LEU A 47 6.61 -4.30 -9.00
CA LEU A 47 7.31 -5.56 -9.21
C LEU A 47 6.32 -6.69 -9.40
N GLN A 48 6.59 -7.56 -10.36
CA GLN A 48 5.88 -8.82 -10.50
C GLN A 48 6.70 -9.90 -9.77
N ILE A 49 6.11 -10.49 -8.75
CA ILE A 49 6.75 -11.51 -7.92
C ILE A 49 6.09 -12.85 -8.19
N SER A 50 6.90 -13.84 -8.48
CA SER A 50 6.44 -15.22 -8.70
C SER A 50 6.85 -16.12 -7.56
N GLY A 51 6.04 -17.15 -7.28
CA GLY A 51 6.30 -18.13 -6.23
C GLY A 51 5.70 -17.79 -4.87
N MET A 52 4.92 -16.71 -4.76
CA MET A 52 4.13 -16.44 -3.56
C MET A 52 2.82 -17.22 -3.61
N SER A 53 2.60 -18.10 -2.65
CA SER A 53 1.36 -18.88 -2.55
C SER A 53 0.65 -18.72 -1.21
N CYS A 54 1.17 -17.89 -0.31
CA CYS A 54 0.58 -17.70 1.02
C CYS A 54 0.78 -16.27 1.53
N GLY A 55 -0.07 -15.85 2.47
CA GLY A 55 0.02 -14.52 3.08
C GLY A 55 1.32 -14.28 3.83
N SER A 56 1.87 -15.29 4.48
CA SER A 56 3.17 -15.19 5.16
C SER A 56 4.34 -14.96 4.20
N CYS A 57 4.20 -15.35 2.94
CA CYS A 57 5.19 -15.08 1.90
C CYS A 57 5.23 -13.58 1.57
N SER A 58 4.08 -12.94 1.47
CA SER A 58 4.00 -11.49 1.25
C SER A 58 4.58 -10.70 2.44
N ASP A 59 4.38 -11.19 3.66
CA ASP A 59 4.93 -10.56 4.86
C ASP A 59 6.47 -10.61 4.87
N LYS A 60 7.05 -11.74 4.48
CA LYS A 60 8.51 -11.88 4.34
C LYS A 60 9.07 -10.91 3.30
N VAL A 61 8.48 -10.86 2.13
CA VAL A 61 8.90 -9.95 1.06
C VAL A 61 8.78 -8.50 1.52
N THR A 62 7.66 -8.15 2.16
CA THR A 62 7.44 -6.81 2.72
C THR A 62 8.52 -6.46 3.74
N ALA A 63 8.85 -7.37 4.65
CA ALA A 63 9.87 -7.17 5.66
C ALA A 63 11.27 -6.96 5.04
N GLU A 64 11.64 -7.76 4.06
CA GLU A 64 12.93 -7.60 3.37
C GLU A 64 13.02 -6.27 2.60
N LEU A 65 11.93 -5.89 1.93
CA LEU A 65 11.89 -4.61 1.22
C LEU A 65 11.97 -3.41 2.18
N LYS A 66 11.32 -3.48 3.33
CA LYS A 66 11.37 -2.42 4.35
C LYS A 66 12.75 -2.26 5.01
N LYS A 67 13.60 -3.27 4.98
CA LYS A 67 14.99 -3.19 5.46
C LYS A 67 15.88 -2.36 4.56
N ILE A 68 15.49 -2.11 3.34
CA ILE A 68 16.29 -1.36 2.37
C ILE A 68 16.17 0.12 2.70
N ASN A 69 17.33 0.78 2.83
CA ASN A 69 17.35 2.22 3.01
C ASN A 69 16.76 2.94 1.80
N GLY A 70 15.91 3.92 2.05
CA GLY A 70 15.24 4.69 1.01
C GLY A 70 13.86 4.18 0.64
N VAL A 71 13.46 2.99 1.08
CA VAL A 71 12.10 2.48 0.91
C VAL A 71 11.16 3.17 1.90
N LYS A 72 10.12 3.79 1.39
CA LYS A 72 9.14 4.55 2.19
C LYS A 72 7.88 3.77 2.48
N ALA A 73 7.35 3.08 1.47
CA ALA A 73 6.14 2.28 1.60
C ALA A 73 6.20 1.07 0.68
N VAL A 74 5.60 -0.02 1.11
CA VAL A 74 5.55 -1.29 0.38
C VAL A 74 4.15 -1.86 0.50
N ALA A 75 3.58 -2.27 -0.63
CA ALA A 75 2.32 -3.00 -0.71
C ALA A 75 2.53 -4.26 -1.55
N VAL A 76 2.33 -5.41 -0.97
CA VAL A 76 2.50 -6.71 -1.65
C VAL A 76 1.18 -7.45 -1.66
N ASP A 77 0.75 -7.85 -2.85
CA ASP A 77 -0.42 -8.71 -3.05
C ASP A 77 0.04 -10.13 -3.40
N HIS A 78 -0.20 -11.07 -2.51
CA HIS A 78 0.14 -12.46 -2.74
C HIS A 78 -0.80 -13.17 -3.73
N ALA A 79 -2.03 -12.68 -3.90
CA ALA A 79 -3.00 -13.28 -4.82
C ALA A 79 -2.61 -13.06 -6.28
N THR A 80 -2.15 -11.86 -6.62
CA THR A 80 -1.74 -11.48 -7.97
C THR A 80 -0.23 -11.50 -8.18
N GLY A 81 0.55 -11.59 -7.11
CA GLY A 81 2.00 -11.51 -7.15
C GLY A 81 2.54 -10.12 -7.47
N VAL A 82 1.75 -9.08 -7.25
CA VAL A 82 2.12 -7.69 -7.53
C VAL A 82 2.62 -7.01 -6.26
N ALA A 83 3.76 -6.36 -6.33
CA ALA A 83 4.27 -5.51 -5.27
C ALA A 83 4.42 -4.07 -5.76
N GLN A 84 3.82 -3.15 -5.04
CA GLN A 84 3.98 -1.71 -5.26
C GLN A 84 4.88 -1.13 -4.18
N ILE A 85 5.91 -0.43 -4.59
CA ILE A 85 6.94 0.08 -3.69
C ILE A 85 7.17 1.54 -3.99
N ALA A 86 7.14 2.38 -2.95
CA ALA A 86 7.58 3.76 -3.02
C ALA A 86 8.95 3.88 -2.36
N PHE A 87 9.93 4.38 -3.07
CA PHE A 87 11.30 4.53 -2.60
C PHE A 87 11.92 5.82 -3.10
N ASP A 88 13.02 6.23 -2.47
CA ASP A 88 13.81 7.36 -2.91
C ASP A 88 14.89 6.90 -3.91
N SER A 89 14.75 7.32 -5.15
CA SER A 89 15.68 6.98 -6.23
C SER A 89 17.11 7.56 -6.03
N ALA A 90 17.26 8.55 -5.17
CA ALA A 90 18.57 9.09 -4.79
C ALA A 90 19.32 8.17 -3.81
N VAL A 91 18.60 7.35 -3.05
CA VAL A 91 19.18 6.45 -2.03
C VAL A 91 19.25 5.02 -2.54
N THR A 92 18.23 4.56 -3.25
CA THR A 92 18.08 3.17 -3.67
C THR A 92 17.65 3.09 -5.14
N LYS A 93 17.97 1.98 -5.77
CA LYS A 93 17.59 1.68 -7.16
C LYS A 93 16.56 0.56 -7.19
N ALA A 94 15.74 0.54 -8.24
CA ALA A 94 14.77 -0.53 -8.47
C ALA A 94 15.42 -1.93 -8.53
N ASP A 95 16.65 -2.02 -9.06
CA ASP A 95 17.40 -3.28 -9.10
C ASP A 95 17.73 -3.83 -7.71
N ALA A 96 17.96 -2.96 -6.74
CA ALA A 96 18.19 -3.36 -5.35
C ALA A 96 16.94 -3.99 -4.73
N LEU A 97 15.75 -3.49 -5.10
CA LEU A 97 14.48 -4.07 -4.67
C LEU A 97 14.28 -5.47 -5.25
N VAL A 98 14.57 -5.64 -6.53
CA VAL A 98 14.52 -6.96 -7.19
C VAL A 98 15.51 -7.93 -6.54
N ALA A 99 16.72 -7.47 -6.23
CA ALA A 99 17.73 -8.30 -5.56
C ALA A 99 17.27 -8.73 -4.16
N ALA A 100 16.64 -7.85 -3.39
CA ALA A 100 16.11 -8.17 -2.07
C ALA A 100 15.01 -9.24 -2.12
N VAL A 101 14.11 -9.16 -3.08
CA VAL A 101 13.06 -10.17 -3.27
C VAL A 101 13.68 -11.53 -3.66
N LYS A 102 14.72 -11.53 -4.49
CA LYS A 102 15.47 -12.75 -4.83
C LYS A 102 16.18 -13.35 -3.63
N GLN A 103 16.72 -12.54 -2.75
CA GLN A 103 17.32 -13.00 -1.49
C GLN A 103 16.29 -13.62 -0.56
N ALA A 104 15.06 -13.15 -0.58
CA ALA A 104 13.95 -13.76 0.15
C ALA A 104 13.51 -15.11 -0.44
N GLY A 105 14.05 -15.51 -1.58
CA GLY A 105 13.76 -16.79 -2.24
C GLY A 105 12.67 -16.74 -3.30
N TYR A 106 12.29 -15.55 -3.74
CA TYR A 106 11.24 -15.36 -4.74
C TYR A 106 11.80 -14.77 -6.03
N ALA A 107 11.17 -15.08 -7.16
CA ALA A 107 11.51 -14.45 -8.42
C ALA A 107 10.76 -13.11 -8.55
N ALA A 108 11.47 -12.05 -8.87
CA ALA A 108 10.91 -10.73 -9.10
C ALA A 108 11.34 -10.17 -10.45
N LYS A 109 10.39 -9.52 -11.11
CA LYS A 109 10.62 -8.79 -12.35
C LYS A 109 10.05 -7.38 -12.22
N LEU A 110 10.73 -6.41 -12.80
CA LEU A 110 10.19 -5.07 -12.93
C LEU A 110 9.02 -5.09 -13.89
N ALA A 111 7.83 -4.79 -13.38
CA ALA A 111 6.69 -4.48 -14.22
C ALA A 111 6.78 -2.98 -14.54
N LYS A 112 6.86 -2.64 -15.82
CA LYS A 112 6.77 -1.24 -16.22
C LYS A 112 5.38 -0.71 -15.85
N SER A 113 5.37 0.34 -15.09
CA SER A 113 4.16 1.15 -14.92
C SER A 113 3.85 1.92 -16.19
#